data_05fcbdfd7a0c020bde91f799213d302e
#
_entry.id   05fcbdfd7a0c020bde91f799213d302e
#
_cell.length_a   1.000
_cell.length_b   1.000
_cell.length_c   1.000
_cell.angle_alpha   90.00
_cell.angle_beta   90.00
_cell.angle_gamma   90.00
#
_symmetry.space_group_name_H-M   'P 1'
#
loop_
_entity.id
_entity.type
_entity.pdbx_description
1 polymer ?
#
loop_
_entity_poly.entity_id
_entity_poly.type
_entity_poly.pdbx_seq_one_letter_code
_entity_poly.pdbx_strand_id
1 'polypeptide(L)'
;HINRDLYLDLFFDISKTENKRHNIKSMLRKVLMALVWGGVLGVHAQDNGGAKFCSPFDFPLQLSANFGELRPNHFHNGLDIKTQGVVGKPIHSIADGYVSRILVLHGGYGQALFITHPNGYTSVYGHVVSFAPQIQKYLRQYQYEHETFVCDVRPEVNQIKVKAGEIVALSGNEGASAGPHLHLELRRNDNGDYVDPMPFFKEYLKDTKAPVASLVGLYPVPGKGVIDGSRRKKIVGINALAQRFTAWGTIYTGIAAKDYMDGTGNFYGVH
;
A
#
# COMPACT_ATOMS: atom_id res chain seq x y z
N HIS A 1 -0.85 10.66 20.17
CA HIS A 1 -1.56 9.42 19.78
C HIS A 1 -2.59 9.80 18.72
N ILE A 2 -2.23 9.73 17.44
CA ILE A 2 -3.15 9.88 16.31
C ILE A 2 -3.76 8.50 16.08
N ASN A 3 -5.06 8.40 16.31
CA ASN A 3 -5.82 7.18 16.06
C ASN A 3 -5.77 6.86 14.56
N ARG A 4 -5.09 5.78 14.17
CA ARG A 4 -4.91 5.34 12.78
C ARG A 4 -6.14 4.53 12.33
N ASP A 5 -7.34 5.11 12.43
CA ASP A 5 -8.51 4.52 11.81
C ASP A 5 -8.53 4.99 10.35
N LEU A 6 -8.36 4.05 9.43
CA LEU A 6 -8.44 4.30 8.00
C LEU A 6 -9.90 4.60 7.64
N TYR A 7 -10.17 5.81 7.14
CA TYR A 7 -11.48 6.17 6.61
C TYR A 7 -11.44 6.07 5.09
N LEU A 8 -12.26 5.20 4.52
CA LEU A 8 -12.55 5.20 3.09
C LEU A 8 -13.63 6.25 2.83
N ASP A 9 -13.26 7.40 2.26
CA ASP A 9 -14.19 8.48 1.93
C ASP A 9 -14.85 8.22 0.58
N LEU A 10 -16.10 7.75 0.60
CA LEU A 10 -16.96 7.66 -0.59
C LEU A 10 -17.81 8.93 -0.70
N PHE A 11 -17.61 9.71 -1.76
CA PHE A 11 -18.34 10.95 -2.02
C PHE A 11 -19.66 10.66 -2.71
N PHE A 12 -20.77 10.98 -2.06
CA PHE A 12 -22.10 10.96 -2.67
C PHE A 12 -22.74 12.36 -2.62
N ASP A 13 -23.01 12.94 -3.79
CA ASP A 13 -23.75 14.18 -3.91
C ASP A 13 -25.25 13.87 -4.10
N ILE A 14 -26.06 14.18 -3.08
CA ILE A 14 -27.51 13.95 -3.08
C ILE A 14 -28.27 15.17 -3.63
N SER A 15 -27.57 16.26 -3.99
CA SER A 15 -28.18 17.52 -4.43
C SER A 15 -28.95 17.43 -5.76
N LYS A 16 -28.74 16.38 -6.56
CA LYS A 16 -29.33 16.20 -7.90
C LYS A 16 -30.65 15.42 -7.92
N THR A 17 -31.20 15.03 -6.78
CA THR A 17 -32.45 14.27 -6.72
C THR A 17 -33.54 15.09 -6.07
N GLU A 18 -34.54 15.43 -6.88
CA GLU A 18 -35.77 16.13 -6.44
C GLU A 18 -36.44 15.39 -5.26
N ASN A 19 -36.68 16.12 -4.17
CA ASN A 19 -37.71 15.98 -3.10
C ASN A 19 -38.15 14.56 -2.67
N LYS A 20 -37.37 13.51 -2.85
CA LYS A 20 -37.67 12.17 -2.32
C LYS A 20 -36.91 11.95 -1.01
N ARG A 21 -37.62 11.63 0.05
CA ARG A 21 -37.07 11.19 1.33
C ARG A 21 -36.21 9.95 1.06
N HIS A 22 -34.91 10.13 0.89
CA HIS A 22 -33.99 9.02 0.59
C HIS A 22 -33.83 8.11 1.82
N ASN A 23 -34.13 6.87 1.63
CA ASN A 23 -33.89 5.84 2.62
C ASN A 23 -32.37 5.52 2.63
N ILE A 24 -31.63 6.12 3.58
CA ILE A 24 -30.20 5.92 3.77
C ILE A 24 -29.87 4.41 3.90
N LYS A 25 -30.80 3.60 4.43
CA LYS A 25 -30.66 2.14 4.48
C LYS A 25 -30.51 1.52 3.09
N SER A 26 -31.21 2.03 2.06
CA SER A 26 -31.06 1.61 0.67
C SER A 26 -29.73 2.07 0.07
N MET A 27 -29.29 3.28 0.42
CA MET A 27 -28.03 3.85 -0.05
C MET A 27 -26.84 3.14 0.60
N LEU A 28 -26.87 2.92 1.91
CA LEU A 28 -25.83 2.18 2.64
C LEU A 28 -25.81 0.69 2.27
N ARG A 29 -26.97 0.06 1.98
CA ARG A 29 -27.00 -1.27 1.38
C ARG A 29 -26.28 -1.31 0.02
N LYS A 30 -26.47 -0.28 -0.81
CA LYS A 30 -25.77 -0.17 -2.09
C LYS A 30 -24.27 0.08 -1.89
N VAL A 31 -23.86 0.85 -0.88
CA VAL A 31 -22.46 1.07 -0.51
C VAL A 31 -21.85 -0.20 0.09
N LEU A 32 -22.55 -0.87 1.03
CA LEU A 32 -22.10 -2.18 1.55
C LEU A 32 -22.10 -3.26 0.47
N MET A 33 -23.11 -3.29 -0.41
CA MET A 33 -23.14 -4.19 -1.56
C MET A 33 -22.04 -3.86 -2.56
N ALA A 34 -21.70 -2.59 -2.78
CA ALA A 34 -20.55 -2.18 -3.59
C ALA A 34 -19.22 -2.62 -2.96
N LEU A 35 -19.11 -2.63 -1.63
CA LEU A 35 -17.94 -3.17 -0.92
C LEU A 35 -17.89 -4.71 -0.93
N VAL A 36 -19.04 -5.38 -0.92
CA VAL A 36 -19.16 -6.86 -0.99
C VAL A 36 -19.15 -7.35 -2.44
N TRP A 37 -19.64 -6.54 -3.39
CA TRP A 37 -19.71 -6.80 -4.83
C TRP A 37 -18.73 -5.93 -5.62
N GLY A 38 -17.83 -5.25 -4.96
CA GLY A 38 -16.77 -4.41 -5.57
C GLY A 38 -15.86 -5.14 -6.56
N GLY A 39 -16.07 -6.44 -6.73
CA GLY A 39 -15.52 -7.20 -7.84
C GLY A 39 -16.20 -6.99 -9.20
N VAL A 40 -17.25 -6.14 -9.31
CA VAL A 40 -18.02 -6.01 -10.56
C VAL A 40 -18.12 -4.59 -11.10
N LEU A 41 -17.79 -3.55 -10.31
CA LEU A 41 -17.68 -2.21 -10.86
C LEU A 41 -16.23 -1.98 -11.26
N GLY A 42 -15.91 -2.36 -12.52
CA GLY A 42 -14.77 -1.88 -13.30
C GLY A 42 -13.58 -1.29 -12.53
N VAL A 43 -13.04 -1.99 -11.52
CA VAL A 43 -11.61 -1.92 -11.30
C VAL A 43 -11.06 -2.45 -12.62
N HIS A 44 -10.51 -1.57 -13.44
CA HIS A 44 -9.69 -2.00 -14.55
C HIS A 44 -8.69 -2.96 -13.91
N ALA A 45 -8.89 -4.26 -14.11
CA ALA A 45 -7.92 -5.25 -13.72
C ALA A 45 -6.62 -4.72 -14.32
N GLN A 46 -5.68 -4.37 -13.47
CA GLN A 46 -4.41 -3.84 -13.91
C GLN A 46 -3.87 -4.91 -14.85
N ASP A 47 -3.81 -4.58 -16.15
CA ASP A 47 -3.29 -5.52 -17.14
C ASP A 47 -1.83 -5.74 -16.78
N ASN A 48 -1.56 -6.86 -16.13
CA ASN A 48 -0.25 -7.23 -15.65
C ASN A 48 0.68 -7.60 -16.83
N GLY A 49 0.22 -7.47 -18.10
CA GLY A 49 1.02 -7.79 -19.29
C GLY A 49 1.62 -9.18 -19.29
N GLY A 50 1.08 -10.10 -18.45
CA GLY A 50 1.68 -11.42 -18.23
C GLY A 50 3.00 -11.42 -17.44
N ALA A 51 3.40 -10.29 -16.84
CA ALA A 51 4.61 -10.21 -16.03
C ALA A 51 4.51 -11.15 -14.82
N LYS A 52 5.53 -12.00 -14.66
CA LYS A 52 5.65 -12.91 -13.52
C LYS A 52 6.79 -12.46 -12.62
N PHE A 53 6.59 -12.57 -11.32
CA PHE A 53 7.57 -12.30 -10.30
C PHE A 53 7.65 -13.47 -9.33
N CYS A 54 8.85 -13.74 -8.79
CA CYS A 54 9.03 -14.68 -7.69
C CYS A 54 8.93 -13.98 -6.33
N SER A 55 8.78 -14.76 -5.28
CA SER A 55 8.77 -14.23 -3.92
C SER A 55 10.09 -13.55 -3.57
N PRO A 56 10.09 -12.39 -2.88
CA PRO A 56 11.30 -11.78 -2.34
C PRO A 56 11.87 -12.52 -1.12
N PHE A 57 11.19 -13.53 -0.58
CA PHE A 57 11.60 -14.30 0.59
C PHE A 57 11.32 -15.79 0.41
N ASP A 58 12.07 -16.65 1.13
CA ASP A 58 11.89 -18.10 1.16
C ASP A 58 10.80 -18.57 2.15
N PHE A 59 10.09 -17.65 2.78
CA PHE A 59 9.02 -17.93 3.72
C PHE A 59 7.69 -17.30 3.26
N PRO A 60 6.53 -17.77 3.76
CA PRO A 60 5.23 -17.20 3.40
C PRO A 60 5.16 -15.71 3.71
N LEU A 61 4.70 -14.93 2.74
CA LEU A 61 4.62 -13.49 2.88
C LEU A 61 3.49 -13.09 3.83
N GLN A 62 3.78 -12.16 4.73
CA GLN A 62 2.82 -11.51 5.61
C GLN A 62 2.99 -10.01 5.51
N LEU A 63 1.89 -9.28 5.33
CA LEU A 63 1.91 -7.82 5.20
C LEU A 63 1.76 -7.14 6.56
N SER A 64 2.36 -5.97 6.68
CA SER A 64 2.08 -4.97 7.73
C SER A 64 1.42 -3.71 7.15
N ALA A 65 1.51 -3.51 5.84
CA ALA A 65 0.79 -2.47 5.11
C ALA A 65 0.66 -2.85 3.63
N ASN A 66 -0.41 -2.39 2.98
CA ASN A 66 -0.64 -2.60 1.56
C ASN A 66 -0.50 -1.30 0.75
N PHE A 67 -0.58 -1.44 -0.58
CA PHE A 67 -0.53 -0.31 -1.52
C PHE A 67 -1.74 0.61 -1.33
N GLY A 68 -1.53 1.93 -1.45
CA GLY A 68 -2.59 2.93 -1.37
C GLY A 68 -3.04 3.30 0.03
N GLU A 69 -2.48 2.71 1.10
CA GLU A 69 -2.80 3.13 2.47
C GLU A 69 -2.49 4.61 2.71
N LEU A 70 -3.39 5.28 3.43
CA LEU A 70 -3.19 6.68 3.83
C LEU A 70 -2.03 6.81 4.82
N ARG A 71 -1.11 7.69 4.51
CA ARG A 71 -0.03 8.16 5.38
C ARG A 71 -0.24 9.65 5.69
N PRO A 72 0.45 10.25 6.65
CA PRO A 72 0.20 11.64 7.05
C PRO A 72 0.27 12.67 5.90
N ASN A 73 1.06 12.43 4.86
CA ASN A 73 1.30 13.37 3.76
C ASN A 73 1.37 12.72 2.37
N HIS A 74 1.14 11.41 2.25
CA HIS A 74 1.17 10.68 0.98
C HIS A 74 0.37 9.38 1.09
N PHE A 75 0.20 8.68 -0.03
CA PHE A 75 -0.27 7.29 -0.05
C PHE A 75 0.93 6.34 -0.02
N HIS A 76 0.73 5.17 0.57
CA HIS A 76 1.74 4.12 0.59
C HIS A 76 1.96 3.56 -0.81
N ASN A 77 3.20 3.57 -1.32
CA ASN A 77 3.52 3.29 -2.71
C ASN A 77 3.91 1.83 -2.97
N GLY A 78 3.82 0.95 -1.99
CA GLY A 78 4.25 -0.44 -2.10
C GLY A 78 3.56 -1.37 -1.12
N LEU A 79 4.16 -2.53 -0.90
CA LEU A 79 3.81 -3.48 0.16
C LEU A 79 4.86 -3.44 1.25
N ASP A 80 4.45 -3.37 2.51
CA ASP A 80 5.33 -3.58 3.64
C ASP A 80 5.25 -5.05 4.07
N ILE A 81 6.29 -5.82 3.76
CA ILE A 81 6.37 -7.26 4.01
C ILE A 81 7.14 -7.51 5.29
N LYS A 82 6.52 -8.22 6.24
CA LYS A 82 7.13 -8.57 7.52
C LYS A 82 8.33 -9.49 7.35
N THR A 83 9.37 -9.22 8.14
CA THR A 83 10.61 -10.02 8.19
C THR A 83 10.71 -10.84 9.48
N GLN A 84 9.57 -11.32 9.98
CA GLN A 84 9.47 -12.10 11.22
C GLN A 84 9.99 -11.35 12.47
N GLY A 85 9.93 -10.01 12.44
CA GLY A 85 10.36 -9.14 13.54
C GLY A 85 11.88 -8.94 13.68
N VAL A 86 12.66 -9.39 12.70
CA VAL A 86 14.13 -9.30 12.73
C VAL A 86 14.68 -8.66 11.46
N VAL A 87 15.88 -8.11 11.57
CA VAL A 87 16.70 -7.65 10.44
C VAL A 87 17.58 -8.78 9.92
N GLY A 88 18.15 -8.61 8.73
CA GLY A 88 19.13 -9.55 8.16
C GLY A 88 18.55 -10.74 7.42
N LYS A 89 17.24 -10.75 7.11
CA LYS A 89 16.65 -11.78 6.24
C LYS A 89 17.11 -11.56 4.80
N PRO A 90 17.57 -12.61 4.09
CA PRO A 90 17.89 -12.51 2.69
C PRO A 90 16.69 -12.03 1.86
N ILE A 91 16.92 -11.04 1.01
CA ILE A 91 15.94 -10.52 0.06
C ILE A 91 16.37 -10.95 -1.32
N HIS A 92 15.46 -11.61 -2.04
CA HIS A 92 15.68 -12.09 -3.40
C HIS A 92 15.17 -11.09 -4.45
N SER A 93 15.89 -10.98 -5.57
CA SER A 93 15.36 -10.29 -6.74
C SER A 93 14.09 -10.99 -7.24
N ILE A 94 13.02 -10.25 -7.42
CA ILE A 94 11.72 -10.81 -7.83
C ILE A 94 11.69 -11.22 -9.31
N ALA A 95 12.66 -10.78 -10.13
CA ALA A 95 12.80 -11.15 -11.53
C ALA A 95 14.24 -10.94 -12.00
N ASP A 96 14.58 -11.44 -13.19
CA ASP A 96 15.82 -11.11 -13.90
C ASP A 96 15.89 -9.60 -14.14
N GLY A 97 17.08 -9.00 -14.07
CA GLY A 97 17.23 -7.58 -14.32
C GLY A 97 18.64 -7.06 -14.10
N TYR A 98 18.75 -5.77 -13.89
CA TYR A 98 20.01 -5.11 -13.51
C TYR A 98 19.74 -4.02 -12.46
N VAL A 99 20.71 -3.78 -11.60
CA VAL A 99 20.66 -2.70 -10.62
C VAL A 99 20.72 -1.37 -11.35
N SER A 100 19.64 -0.60 -11.30
CA SER A 100 19.52 0.70 -11.98
C SER A 100 19.76 1.88 -11.03
N ARG A 101 19.63 1.67 -9.71
CA ARG A 101 19.86 2.73 -8.71
C ARG A 101 20.14 2.10 -7.35
N ILE A 102 21.10 2.67 -6.62
CA ILE A 102 21.38 2.38 -5.21
C ILE A 102 21.23 3.70 -4.45
N LEU A 103 20.39 3.71 -3.43
CA LEU A 103 20.07 4.90 -2.65
C LEU A 103 20.46 4.68 -1.19
N VAL A 104 21.16 5.65 -0.61
CA VAL A 104 21.50 5.70 0.81
C VAL A 104 21.12 7.05 1.37
N LEU A 105 20.15 7.08 2.29
CA LEU A 105 19.60 8.28 2.92
C LEU A 105 19.49 8.07 4.43
N HIS A 106 19.45 9.17 5.18
CA HIS A 106 19.13 9.13 6.62
C HIS A 106 17.66 8.92 6.93
N GLY A 107 16.76 9.27 6.02
CA GLY A 107 15.29 9.16 6.15
C GLY A 107 14.66 8.51 4.94
N GLY A 108 13.34 8.58 4.80
CA GLY A 108 12.61 7.96 3.71
C GLY A 108 12.88 6.46 3.62
N TYR A 109 13.36 5.98 2.47
CA TYR A 109 13.73 4.58 2.28
C TYR A 109 14.92 4.10 3.13
N GLY A 110 15.71 5.01 3.72
CA GLY A 110 17.01 4.66 4.28
C GLY A 110 17.94 4.16 3.18
N GLN A 111 18.31 2.88 3.20
CA GLN A 111 18.98 2.22 2.09
C GLN A 111 17.96 1.54 1.20
N ALA A 112 18.06 1.76 -0.12
CA ALA A 112 17.17 1.14 -1.10
C ALA A 112 17.89 0.72 -2.38
N LEU A 113 17.42 -0.39 -2.96
CA LEU A 113 17.89 -0.95 -4.21
C LEU A 113 16.79 -0.89 -5.26
N PHE A 114 17.11 -0.42 -6.45
CA PHE A 114 16.23 -0.41 -7.60
C PHE A 114 16.78 -1.39 -8.66
N ILE A 115 15.91 -2.29 -9.12
CA ILE A 115 16.25 -3.26 -10.14
C ILE A 115 15.28 -3.10 -11.31
N THR A 116 15.82 -2.78 -12.48
CA THR A 116 15.04 -2.67 -13.70
C THR A 116 14.97 -4.02 -14.41
N HIS A 117 13.75 -4.45 -14.70
CA HIS A 117 13.44 -5.76 -15.28
C HIS A 117 13.06 -5.65 -16.76
N PRO A 118 13.33 -6.68 -17.58
CA PRO A 118 12.96 -6.69 -19.00
C PRO A 118 11.44 -6.80 -19.24
N ASN A 119 10.68 -7.15 -18.18
CA ASN A 119 9.21 -7.27 -18.25
C ASN A 119 8.47 -5.93 -18.15
N GLY A 120 9.18 -4.78 -18.21
CA GLY A 120 8.58 -3.45 -18.20
C GLY A 120 8.41 -2.80 -16.83
N TYR A 121 8.96 -3.42 -15.78
CA TYR A 121 8.87 -2.92 -14.41
C TYR A 121 10.23 -2.69 -13.78
N THR A 122 10.27 -1.79 -12.80
CA THR A 122 11.37 -1.62 -11.84
C THR A 122 10.86 -1.95 -10.45
N SER A 123 11.54 -2.88 -9.76
CA SER A 123 11.30 -3.16 -8.34
C SER A 123 12.17 -2.28 -7.46
N VAL A 124 11.62 -1.88 -6.30
CA VAL A 124 12.31 -1.10 -5.27
C VAL A 124 12.26 -1.86 -3.95
N TYR A 125 13.42 -2.09 -3.37
CA TYR A 125 13.61 -2.77 -2.08
C TYR A 125 14.08 -1.74 -1.06
N GLY A 126 13.19 -1.25 -0.20
CA GLY A 126 13.47 -0.22 0.78
C GLY A 126 13.75 -0.77 2.18
N HIS A 127 14.31 0.08 3.04
CA HIS A 127 14.65 -0.16 4.45
C HIS A 127 15.70 -1.28 4.66
N VAL A 128 16.49 -1.62 3.63
CA VAL A 128 17.50 -2.67 3.72
C VAL A 128 18.68 -2.25 4.59
N VAL A 129 19.30 -3.22 5.30
CA VAL A 129 20.46 -2.95 6.15
C VAL A 129 21.78 -3.07 5.40
N SER A 130 21.82 -3.89 4.34
CA SER A 130 22.99 -4.05 3.48
C SER A 130 22.60 -4.65 2.14
N PHE A 131 23.48 -4.52 1.16
CA PHE A 131 23.33 -5.09 -0.16
C PHE A 131 24.17 -6.36 -0.34
N ALA A 132 23.87 -7.17 -1.34
CA ALA A 132 24.69 -8.31 -1.72
C ALA A 132 26.15 -7.88 -2.01
N PRO A 133 27.14 -8.77 -1.83
CA PRO A 133 28.57 -8.38 -1.85
C PRO A 133 29.01 -7.58 -3.08
N GLN A 134 28.55 -7.98 -4.29
CA GLN A 134 28.90 -7.27 -5.52
C GLN A 134 28.32 -5.85 -5.56
N ILE A 135 27.06 -5.66 -5.11
CA ILE A 135 26.38 -4.36 -5.06
C ILE A 135 27.04 -3.50 -3.98
N GLN A 136 27.30 -4.09 -2.81
CA GLN A 136 27.94 -3.40 -1.69
C GLN A 136 29.36 -2.93 -2.02
N LYS A 137 30.11 -3.73 -2.78
CA LYS A 137 31.45 -3.35 -3.25
C LYS A 137 31.40 -2.13 -4.16
N TYR A 138 30.46 -2.14 -5.12
CA TYR A 138 30.26 -1.02 -6.04
C TYR A 138 29.87 0.27 -5.28
N LEU A 139 28.90 0.17 -4.34
CA LEU A 139 28.48 1.30 -3.52
C LEU A 139 29.63 1.87 -2.69
N ARG A 140 30.42 1.00 -2.02
CA ARG A 140 31.57 1.45 -1.18
C ARG A 140 32.61 2.16 -2.02
N GLN A 141 32.94 1.62 -3.20
CA GLN A 141 33.89 2.27 -4.10
C GLN A 141 33.40 3.69 -4.43
N TYR A 142 32.15 3.86 -4.83
CA TYR A 142 31.57 5.18 -5.08
C TYR A 142 31.65 6.10 -3.86
N GLN A 143 31.29 5.59 -2.67
CA GLN A 143 31.31 6.37 -1.43
C GLN A 143 32.72 6.86 -1.06
N TYR A 144 33.74 6.03 -1.24
CA TYR A 144 35.14 6.40 -1.01
C TYR A 144 35.67 7.40 -2.05
N GLU A 145 35.34 7.20 -3.32
CA GLU A 145 35.75 8.10 -4.41
C GLU A 145 35.17 9.50 -4.27
N HIS A 146 33.95 9.61 -3.70
CA HIS A 146 33.24 10.87 -3.54
C HIS A 146 33.23 11.37 -2.09
N GLU A 147 33.92 10.72 -1.17
CA GLU A 147 34.00 11.06 0.26
C GLU A 147 32.61 11.33 0.90
N THR A 148 31.60 10.50 0.56
CA THR A 148 30.22 10.67 0.99
C THR A 148 29.60 9.38 1.46
N PHE A 149 28.79 9.43 2.53
CA PHE A 149 27.99 8.30 2.97
C PHE A 149 26.59 8.31 2.32
N VAL A 150 25.96 9.49 2.30
CA VAL A 150 24.64 9.69 1.66
C VAL A 150 24.81 9.84 0.16
N CYS A 151 24.17 9.01 -0.62
CA CYS A 151 24.35 9.02 -2.07
C CYS A 151 23.13 8.44 -2.83
N ASP A 152 23.04 8.85 -4.08
CA ASP A 152 22.10 8.37 -5.09
C ASP A 152 22.91 7.91 -6.31
N VAL A 153 23.21 6.63 -6.38
CA VAL A 153 24.13 6.08 -7.36
C VAL A 153 23.37 5.34 -8.44
N ARG A 154 23.72 5.59 -9.69
CA ARG A 154 23.10 4.96 -10.86
C ARG A 154 24.16 4.22 -11.66
N PRO A 155 24.31 2.89 -11.45
CA PRO A 155 25.20 2.07 -12.27
C PRO A 155 24.80 2.14 -13.75
N GLU A 156 25.78 1.92 -14.63
CA GLU A 156 25.52 1.79 -16.06
C GLU A 156 24.53 0.67 -16.36
N VAL A 157 23.76 0.81 -17.42
CA VAL A 157 22.79 -0.20 -17.85
C VAL A 157 23.46 -1.56 -18.00
N ASN A 158 22.92 -2.57 -17.33
CA ASN A 158 23.47 -3.93 -17.30
C ASN A 158 24.86 -4.10 -16.65
N GLN A 159 25.37 -3.10 -15.93
CA GLN A 159 26.67 -3.20 -15.23
C GLN A 159 26.62 -4.20 -14.10
N ILE A 160 25.54 -4.21 -13.31
CA ILE A 160 25.31 -5.17 -12.23
C ILE A 160 24.04 -5.94 -12.56
N LYS A 161 24.19 -7.10 -13.18
CA LYS A 161 23.08 -8.00 -13.54
C LYS A 161 22.69 -8.86 -12.35
N VAL A 162 21.41 -9.17 -12.24
CA VAL A 162 20.85 -10.04 -11.22
C VAL A 162 19.85 -11.02 -11.84
N LYS A 163 19.70 -12.17 -11.22
CA LYS A 163 18.74 -13.20 -11.62
C LYS A 163 17.56 -13.26 -10.67
N ALA A 164 16.40 -13.69 -11.17
CA ALA A 164 15.26 -14.03 -10.33
C ALA A 164 15.68 -15.02 -9.23
N GLY A 165 15.31 -14.74 -7.99
CA GLY A 165 15.70 -15.55 -6.83
C GLY A 165 17.13 -15.33 -6.31
N GLU A 166 17.95 -14.49 -6.96
CA GLU A 166 19.28 -14.14 -6.46
C GLU A 166 19.17 -13.22 -5.24
N ILE A 167 19.97 -13.47 -4.19
CA ILE A 167 20.02 -12.58 -3.01
C ILE A 167 20.65 -11.25 -3.42
N VAL A 168 19.90 -10.16 -3.24
CA VAL A 168 20.32 -8.80 -3.63
C VAL A 168 20.55 -7.87 -2.45
N ALA A 169 19.92 -8.18 -1.31
CA ALA A 169 20.04 -7.38 -0.08
C ALA A 169 19.69 -8.19 1.16
N LEU A 170 19.92 -7.61 2.33
CA LEU A 170 19.40 -8.09 3.61
C LEU A 170 18.37 -7.12 4.17
N SER A 171 17.25 -7.64 4.68
CA SER A 171 16.19 -6.85 5.27
C SER A 171 16.67 -6.05 6.47
N GLY A 172 16.12 -4.86 6.66
CA GLY A 172 16.56 -3.94 7.70
C GLY A 172 15.40 -3.19 8.36
N ASN A 173 15.77 -2.04 8.91
CA ASN A 173 14.88 -1.08 9.56
C ASN A 173 15.41 0.34 9.33
N GLU A 174 16.10 0.58 8.20
CA GLU A 174 16.74 1.84 7.89
C GLU A 174 15.74 2.91 7.45
N GLY A 175 16.08 4.18 7.67
CA GLY A 175 15.27 5.32 7.24
C GLY A 175 14.00 5.53 8.07
N ALA A 176 12.90 5.90 7.43
CA ALA A 176 11.61 6.20 8.08
C ALA A 176 10.79 4.91 8.32
N SER A 177 11.31 4.02 9.15
CA SER A 177 10.70 2.73 9.48
C SER A 177 10.43 2.59 10.98
N ALA A 178 9.28 2.02 11.35
CA ALA A 178 8.87 1.79 12.74
C ALA A 178 9.23 0.39 13.27
N GLY A 179 9.77 -0.48 12.44
CA GLY A 179 10.16 -1.84 12.80
C GLY A 179 10.64 -2.64 11.59
N PRO A 180 11.33 -3.78 11.78
CA PRO A 180 11.92 -4.56 10.68
C PRO A 180 10.86 -5.03 9.67
N HIS A 181 11.02 -4.62 8.41
CA HIS A 181 10.20 -5.03 7.27
C HIS A 181 10.93 -4.76 5.95
N LEU A 182 10.44 -5.32 4.86
CA LEU A 182 10.80 -4.95 3.50
C LEU A 182 9.69 -4.07 2.94
N HIS A 183 10.02 -2.86 2.52
CA HIS A 183 9.16 -2.05 1.66
C HIS A 183 9.44 -2.40 0.20
N LEU A 184 8.45 -3.00 -0.48
CA LEU A 184 8.56 -3.44 -1.88
C LEU A 184 7.63 -2.64 -2.77
N GLU A 185 8.20 -1.92 -3.75
CA GLU A 185 7.44 -1.21 -4.78
C GLU A 185 7.62 -1.86 -6.15
N LEU A 186 6.62 -1.66 -7.01
CA LEU A 186 6.72 -1.83 -8.45
C LEU A 186 6.45 -0.50 -9.14
N ARG A 187 7.25 -0.20 -10.18
CA ARG A 187 7.08 0.99 -11.00
C ARG A 187 7.15 0.61 -12.47
N ARG A 188 6.37 1.28 -13.29
CA ARG A 188 6.45 1.14 -14.75
C ARG A 188 7.77 1.76 -15.26
N ASN A 189 8.41 1.09 -16.22
CA ASN A 189 9.66 1.61 -16.79
C ASN A 189 9.42 2.75 -17.79
N ASP A 190 8.23 2.84 -18.39
CA ASP A 190 7.88 3.82 -19.42
C ASP A 190 7.60 5.22 -18.85
N ASN A 191 6.95 5.29 -17.69
CA ASN A 191 6.49 6.57 -17.12
C ASN A 191 6.84 6.75 -15.63
N GLY A 192 7.35 5.69 -14.96
CA GLY A 192 7.73 5.72 -13.55
C GLY A 192 6.55 5.62 -12.58
N ASP A 193 5.33 5.39 -13.06
CA ASP A 193 4.13 5.28 -12.23
C ASP A 193 4.23 4.11 -11.27
N TYR A 194 3.76 4.33 -10.05
CA TYR A 194 3.62 3.29 -9.03
C TYR A 194 2.52 2.33 -9.42
N VAL A 195 2.79 1.05 -9.22
CA VAL A 195 1.90 -0.05 -9.54
C VAL A 195 1.62 -0.83 -8.27
N ASP A 196 0.36 -1.18 -8.03
CA ASP A 196 0.00 -2.06 -6.92
C ASP A 196 0.69 -3.42 -7.07
N PRO A 197 1.59 -3.82 -6.15
CA PRO A 197 2.26 -5.10 -6.27
C PRO A 197 1.37 -6.28 -5.89
N MET A 198 0.30 -6.08 -5.10
CA MET A 198 -0.55 -7.14 -4.54
C MET A 198 -1.01 -8.17 -5.59
N PRO A 199 -1.52 -7.77 -6.78
CA PRO A 199 -1.99 -8.72 -7.79
C PRO A 199 -0.91 -9.68 -8.30
N PHE A 200 0.37 -9.27 -8.27
CA PHE A 200 1.50 -10.08 -8.74
C PHE A 200 1.98 -11.11 -7.71
N PHE A 201 1.65 -10.89 -6.43
CA PHE A 201 2.12 -11.74 -5.32
C PHE A 201 1.01 -12.57 -4.67
N LYS A 202 -0.19 -12.62 -5.25
CA LYS A 202 -1.33 -13.36 -4.69
C LYS A 202 -1.03 -14.81 -4.34
N GLU A 203 -0.20 -15.49 -5.15
CA GLU A 203 0.17 -16.89 -4.91
C GLU A 203 1.07 -17.08 -3.68
N TYR A 204 1.76 -16.03 -3.23
CA TYR A 204 2.65 -16.04 -2.06
C TYR A 204 1.98 -15.49 -0.80
N LEU A 205 0.78 -14.91 -0.94
CA LEU A 205 -0.01 -14.32 0.14
C LEU A 205 -1.17 -15.26 0.48
N LYS A 206 -1.28 -15.61 1.74
CA LYS A 206 -2.45 -16.35 2.23
C LYS A 206 -3.36 -15.40 2.98
N ASP A 207 -4.47 -15.05 2.36
CA ASP A 207 -5.50 -14.21 2.95
C ASP A 207 -6.89 -14.75 2.63
N THR A 208 -7.55 -15.29 3.68
CA THR A 208 -8.91 -15.81 3.62
C THR A 208 -9.87 -15.00 4.50
N LYS A 209 -9.37 -13.93 5.15
CA LYS A 209 -10.14 -13.11 6.07
C LYS A 209 -10.78 -11.94 5.33
N ALA A 210 -12.08 -11.77 5.51
CA ALA A 210 -12.78 -10.60 5.01
C ALA A 210 -12.48 -9.37 5.89
N PRO A 211 -12.43 -8.16 5.30
CA PRO A 211 -12.32 -6.92 6.05
C PRO A 211 -13.44 -6.74 7.07
N VAL A 212 -13.12 -6.17 8.22
CA VAL A 212 -14.07 -5.93 9.31
C VAL A 212 -14.39 -4.44 9.41
N ALA A 213 -15.63 -4.06 9.08
CA ALA A 213 -16.13 -2.71 9.29
C ALA A 213 -16.66 -2.56 10.73
N SER A 214 -16.34 -1.48 11.40
CA SER A 214 -16.73 -1.21 12.79
C SER A 214 -17.66 -0.01 12.95
N LEU A 215 -17.37 1.09 12.25
CA LEU A 215 -18.10 2.36 12.37
C LEU A 215 -18.47 2.90 10.98
N VAL A 216 -19.55 3.68 10.95
CA VAL A 216 -19.92 4.53 9.81
C VAL A 216 -20.03 5.95 10.29
N GLY A 217 -19.35 6.86 9.60
CA GLY A 217 -19.42 8.28 9.80
C GLY A 217 -20.28 8.94 8.73
N LEU A 218 -21.15 9.85 9.13
CA LEU A 218 -21.95 10.72 8.26
C LEU A 218 -21.52 12.16 8.54
N TYR A 219 -21.05 12.86 7.50
CA TYR A 219 -20.42 14.18 7.60
C TYR A 219 -21.20 15.20 6.75
N PRO A 220 -22.07 16.05 7.34
CA PRO A 220 -22.69 17.12 6.59
C PRO A 220 -21.66 18.12 6.07
N VAL A 221 -21.73 18.48 4.81
CA VAL A 221 -20.89 19.56 4.28
C VAL A 221 -21.32 20.88 4.93
N PRO A 222 -20.39 21.68 5.47
CA PRO A 222 -20.71 22.96 6.11
C PRO A 222 -21.55 23.87 5.20
N GLY A 223 -22.68 24.34 5.73
CA GLY A 223 -23.62 25.17 4.99
C GLY A 223 -24.45 24.48 3.90
N LYS A 224 -24.18 23.21 3.58
CA LYS A 224 -24.80 22.49 2.46
C LYS A 224 -25.50 21.18 2.85
N GLY A 225 -25.36 20.72 4.10
CA GLY A 225 -25.92 19.43 4.51
C GLY A 225 -26.37 19.40 5.97
N VAL A 226 -27.36 18.53 6.26
CA VAL A 226 -27.84 18.22 7.60
C VAL A 226 -28.15 16.72 7.72
N ILE A 227 -28.00 16.18 8.92
CA ILE A 227 -28.33 14.78 9.26
C ILE A 227 -29.17 14.81 10.54
N ASP A 228 -30.39 14.24 10.50
CA ASP A 228 -31.36 14.27 11.60
C ASP A 228 -31.56 15.68 12.16
N GLY A 229 -31.64 16.70 11.27
CA GLY A 229 -31.79 18.11 11.63
C GLY A 229 -30.50 18.76 12.17
N SER A 230 -29.38 18.04 12.29
CA SER A 230 -28.11 18.54 12.82
C SER A 230 -27.09 18.79 11.71
N ARG A 231 -26.28 19.86 11.87
CA ARG A 231 -25.09 20.13 11.02
C ARG A 231 -23.82 19.49 11.53
N ARG A 232 -23.90 18.70 12.61
CA ARG A 232 -22.75 18.00 13.19
C ARG A 232 -22.60 16.61 12.57
N LYS A 233 -21.35 16.12 12.50
CA LYS A 233 -21.07 14.74 12.11
C LYS A 233 -21.80 13.75 13.03
N LYS A 234 -22.23 12.64 12.47
CA LYS A 234 -22.83 11.52 13.21
C LYS A 234 -22.00 10.25 12.94
N ILE A 235 -21.50 9.63 14.00
CA ILE A 235 -20.74 8.39 13.93
C ILE A 235 -21.56 7.32 14.64
N VAL A 236 -21.76 6.18 13.99
CA VAL A 236 -22.54 5.06 14.49
C VAL A 236 -21.81 3.73 14.31
N GLY A 237 -22.03 2.79 15.19
CA GLY A 237 -21.56 1.41 15.00
C GLY A 237 -22.22 0.77 13.79
N ILE A 238 -21.50 -0.16 13.13
CA ILE A 238 -22.01 -0.85 11.93
C ILE A 238 -23.39 -1.52 12.19
N ASN A 239 -23.63 -2.02 13.39
CA ASN A 239 -24.88 -2.66 13.79
C ASN A 239 -26.06 -1.65 13.91
N ALA A 240 -25.76 -0.36 14.13
CA ALA A 240 -26.75 0.69 14.19
C ALA A 240 -27.26 1.17 12.81
N LEU A 241 -26.70 0.66 11.71
CA LEU A 241 -27.16 0.96 10.35
C LEU A 241 -28.58 0.44 10.06
N ALA A 242 -29.15 -0.38 10.93
CA ALA A 242 -30.56 -0.75 10.88
C ALA A 242 -31.50 0.43 11.18
N GLN A 243 -31.02 1.48 11.86
CA GLN A 243 -31.77 2.69 12.15
C GLN A 243 -31.95 3.55 10.88
N ARG A 244 -33.04 4.33 10.86
CA ARG A 244 -33.25 5.31 9.82
C ARG A 244 -32.61 6.63 10.22
N PHE A 245 -31.89 7.24 9.29
CA PHE A 245 -31.37 8.59 9.39
C PHE A 245 -32.06 9.44 8.32
N THR A 246 -32.35 10.70 8.66
CA THR A 246 -32.80 11.68 7.68
C THR A 246 -31.59 12.51 7.26
N ALA A 247 -31.41 12.68 5.96
CA ALA A 247 -30.33 13.53 5.44
C ALA A 247 -30.88 14.46 4.38
N TRP A 248 -30.37 15.69 4.36
CA TRP A 248 -30.69 16.68 3.36
C TRP A 248 -29.46 17.48 2.94
N GLY A 249 -29.39 17.78 1.64
CA GLY A 249 -28.23 18.45 1.05
C GLY A 249 -27.03 17.52 0.83
N THR A 250 -25.83 18.08 0.83
CA THR A 250 -24.59 17.36 0.56
C THR A 250 -24.02 16.77 1.85
N ILE A 251 -23.78 15.46 1.86
CA ILE A 251 -23.12 14.75 2.95
C ILE A 251 -22.01 13.85 2.40
N TYR A 252 -20.97 13.66 3.20
CA TYR A 252 -19.95 12.63 2.97
C TYR A 252 -20.21 11.45 3.91
N THR A 253 -19.85 10.26 3.47
CA THR A 253 -19.88 9.06 4.31
C THR A 253 -18.47 8.49 4.41
N GLY A 254 -18.12 7.99 5.59
CA GLY A 254 -16.86 7.29 5.83
C GLY A 254 -17.13 5.99 6.55
N ILE A 255 -16.31 4.98 6.31
CA ILE A 255 -16.37 3.69 6.98
C ILE A 255 -15.02 3.43 7.66
N ALA A 256 -15.05 3.16 8.96
CA ALA A 256 -13.89 2.64 9.66
C ALA A 256 -13.84 1.12 9.47
N ALA A 257 -12.89 0.65 8.69
CA ALA A 257 -12.69 -0.75 8.43
C ALA A 257 -11.22 -1.13 8.63
N LYS A 258 -10.99 -2.39 8.99
CA LYS A 258 -9.68 -2.99 9.16
C LYS A 258 -9.65 -4.30 8.40
N ASP A 259 -8.53 -4.57 7.75
CA ASP A 259 -8.29 -5.85 7.13
C ASP A 259 -7.26 -6.65 7.90
N TYR A 260 -7.36 -7.97 7.86
CA TYR A 260 -6.52 -8.90 8.60
C TYR A 260 -6.11 -10.03 7.67
N MET A 261 -4.85 -10.39 7.74
CA MET A 261 -4.31 -11.51 6.99
C MET A 261 -4.18 -12.77 7.86
N ASP A 262 -4.21 -13.95 7.24
CA ASP A 262 -3.94 -15.22 7.93
C ASP A 262 -2.53 -15.24 8.54
N GLY A 263 -2.42 -15.83 9.73
CA GLY A 263 -1.15 -15.98 10.43
C GLY A 263 -0.56 -14.71 11.06
N THR A 264 -1.29 -13.59 11.04
CA THR A 264 -0.87 -12.35 11.71
C THR A 264 -2.00 -11.78 12.57
N GLY A 265 -1.63 -11.14 13.68
CA GLY A 265 -2.57 -10.45 14.57
C GLY A 265 -2.73 -8.96 14.31
N ASN A 266 -1.90 -8.37 13.43
CA ASN A 266 -2.04 -6.97 13.06
C ASN A 266 -3.04 -6.79 11.92
N PHE A 267 -3.55 -5.58 11.81
CA PHE A 267 -4.39 -5.14 10.70
C PHE A 267 -3.60 -4.23 9.76
N TYR A 268 -4.05 -4.14 8.54
CA TYR A 268 -3.60 -3.21 7.52
C TYR A 268 -4.80 -2.55 6.83
N GLY A 269 -4.56 -1.69 5.83
CA GLY A 269 -5.63 -1.04 5.08
C GLY A 269 -6.47 -2.03 4.28
N VAL A 270 -7.73 -1.69 4.06
CA VAL A 270 -8.61 -2.47 3.19
C VAL A 270 -8.15 -2.30 1.75
N HIS A 271 -7.99 -3.43 1.05
CA HIS A 271 -7.58 -3.50 -0.34
C HIS A 271 -8.77 -3.79 -1.27
#